data_e2e27945b4c6e82b676a0cd53b5a3205
#
_entry.id   e2e27945b4c6e82b676a0cd53b5a3205
#
_cell.length_a   1.000
_cell.length_b   1.000
_cell.length_c   1.000
_cell.angle_alpha   90.00
_cell.angle_beta   90.00
_cell.angle_gamma   90.00
#
_symmetry.space_group_name_H-M   'P 1'
#
loop_
_entity.id
_entity.type
_entity.pdbx_description
1 polymer ?
#
loop_
_entity_poly.entity_id
_entity_poly.type
_entity_poly.pdbx_seq_one_letter_code
_entity_poly.pdbx_strand_id
1 'polypeptide(L)'
;MAQIANARLVKDQKELAMRLGIKPMPTLKHVGSIDYAQGVPWDFMHLLFENMVKNLVNLWMGKFKGLDASKEDYIIPAAIWKVIGQETVDAMKDIPATFVRSLANLAEDSTYFTAEGWAFWFMFLAPILMQGRFSNDKYYKHLCELSDIIKTCIKFSLSHTEIDALEIHIAAWVQGKVQNTFPEIKP
;
A
#
# COMPACT_ATOMS: atom_id res chain seq x y z
N MET A 1 -2.49 -14.33 -19.26
CA MET A 1 -1.49 -15.41 -19.39
C MET A 1 -1.64 -16.16 -20.72
N ALA A 2 -2.79 -16.81 -21.03
CA ALA A 2 -2.96 -17.56 -22.28
C ALA A 2 -2.68 -16.75 -23.57
N GLN A 3 -3.11 -15.50 -23.64
CA GLN A 3 -2.85 -14.63 -24.79
C GLN A 3 -1.35 -14.37 -25.02
N ILE A 4 -0.57 -14.23 -23.94
CA ILE A 4 0.89 -14.03 -24.03
C ILE A 4 1.58 -15.32 -24.51
N ALA A 5 1.14 -16.49 -24.01
CA ALA A 5 1.70 -17.78 -24.39
C ALA A 5 1.42 -18.13 -25.86
N ASN A 6 0.30 -17.66 -26.42
CA ASN A 6 -0.13 -17.94 -27.79
C ASN A 6 0.45 -16.95 -28.82
N ALA A 7 1.11 -15.87 -28.40
CA ALA A 7 1.73 -14.94 -29.33
C ALA A 7 2.95 -15.59 -30.00
N ARG A 8 2.99 -15.55 -31.34
CA ARG A 8 3.99 -16.25 -32.16
C ARG A 8 5.40 -15.66 -32.08
N LEU A 9 5.50 -14.36 -31.84
CA LEU A 9 6.78 -13.65 -31.80
C LEU A 9 7.12 -13.21 -30.38
N VAL A 10 8.38 -13.32 -29.98
CA VAL A 10 8.88 -12.88 -28.68
C VAL A 10 8.61 -11.38 -28.43
N LYS A 11 8.64 -10.57 -29.51
CA LYS A 11 8.31 -9.14 -29.44
C LYS A 11 6.86 -8.93 -29.02
N ASP A 12 5.93 -9.62 -29.65
CA ASP A 12 4.48 -9.54 -29.36
C ASP A 12 4.18 -10.02 -27.94
N GLN A 13 4.90 -11.06 -27.48
CA GLN A 13 4.80 -11.53 -26.08
C GLN A 13 5.23 -10.45 -25.08
N LYS A 14 6.31 -9.74 -25.37
CA LYS A 14 6.79 -8.64 -24.50
C LYS A 14 5.84 -7.44 -24.49
N GLU A 15 5.31 -7.06 -25.65
CA GLU A 15 4.35 -5.96 -25.77
C GLU A 15 3.05 -6.28 -25.04
N LEU A 16 2.52 -7.50 -25.22
CA LEU A 16 1.34 -7.98 -24.48
C LEU A 16 1.61 -8.03 -22.97
N ALA A 17 2.78 -8.52 -22.56
CA ALA A 17 3.14 -8.59 -21.15
C ALA A 17 3.21 -7.20 -20.51
N MET A 18 3.82 -6.22 -21.19
CA MET A 18 3.85 -4.83 -20.73
C MET A 18 2.45 -4.21 -20.66
N ARG A 19 1.62 -4.40 -21.70
CA ARG A 19 0.25 -3.85 -21.75
C ARG A 19 -0.65 -4.42 -20.65
N LEU A 20 -0.45 -5.69 -20.30
CA LEU A 20 -1.22 -6.39 -19.26
C LEU A 20 -0.60 -6.31 -17.88
N GLY A 21 0.54 -5.61 -17.72
CA GLY A 21 1.25 -5.53 -16.44
C GLY A 21 1.78 -6.86 -15.92
N ILE A 22 1.97 -7.86 -16.81
CA ILE A 22 2.34 -9.22 -16.44
C ILE A 22 3.80 -9.45 -16.84
N LYS A 23 4.62 -9.96 -15.90
CA LYS A 23 5.99 -10.41 -16.20
C LYS A 23 5.96 -11.63 -17.14
N PRO A 24 7.07 -11.91 -17.86
CA PRO A 24 7.18 -13.12 -18.71
C PRO A 24 6.78 -14.37 -17.95
N MET A 25 6.28 -15.36 -18.68
CA MET A 25 5.84 -16.65 -18.12
C MET A 25 6.93 -17.25 -17.22
N PRO A 26 6.62 -17.65 -16.00
CA PRO A 26 7.60 -18.22 -15.09
C PRO A 26 8.14 -19.57 -15.64
N THR A 27 9.38 -19.89 -15.27
CA THR A 27 10.03 -21.14 -15.69
C THR A 27 9.23 -22.38 -15.28
N LEU A 28 8.49 -22.27 -14.16
CA LEU A 28 7.66 -23.34 -13.63
C LEU A 28 6.38 -23.62 -14.45
N LYS A 29 6.11 -22.87 -15.53
CA LYS A 29 4.94 -23.10 -16.42
C LYS A 29 4.86 -24.51 -17.01
N HIS A 30 6.01 -25.20 -17.08
CA HIS A 30 6.09 -26.57 -17.63
C HIS A 30 5.78 -27.66 -16.59
N VAL A 31 5.58 -27.28 -15.32
CA VAL A 31 5.20 -28.21 -14.26
C VAL A 31 3.68 -28.28 -14.20
N GLY A 32 3.11 -29.31 -14.81
CA GLY A 32 1.65 -29.47 -14.96
C GLY A 32 0.88 -29.66 -13.64
N SER A 33 1.58 -29.91 -12.53
CA SER A 33 0.97 -30.01 -11.20
C SER A 33 0.83 -28.68 -10.47
N ILE A 34 1.29 -27.58 -11.05
CA ILE A 34 1.20 -26.24 -10.43
C ILE A 34 -0.03 -25.52 -11.00
N ASP A 35 -1.04 -25.33 -10.16
CA ASP A 35 -2.08 -24.35 -10.40
C ASP A 35 -1.59 -22.96 -9.90
N TYR A 36 -1.22 -22.09 -10.85
CA TYR A 36 -0.72 -20.75 -10.53
C TYR A 36 -1.75 -19.86 -9.83
N ALA A 37 -3.03 -20.10 -10.06
CA ALA A 37 -4.09 -19.30 -9.43
C ALA A 37 -4.24 -19.63 -7.94
N GLN A 38 -4.03 -20.90 -7.59
CA GLN A 38 -4.18 -21.37 -6.21
C GLN A 38 -2.83 -21.58 -5.50
N GLY A 39 -1.79 -21.96 -6.24
CA GLY A 39 -0.48 -22.33 -5.70
C GLY A 39 0.49 -21.17 -5.48
N VAL A 40 0.20 -19.99 -6.04
CA VAL A 40 1.02 -18.78 -5.85
C VAL A 40 0.19 -17.74 -5.09
N PRO A 41 0.34 -17.68 -3.78
CA PRO A 41 -0.39 -16.69 -2.98
C PRO A 41 0.03 -15.26 -3.36
N TRP A 42 -0.90 -14.33 -3.22
CA TRP A 42 -0.60 -12.91 -3.37
C TRP A 42 0.39 -12.48 -2.30
N ASP A 43 1.47 -11.85 -2.73
CA ASP A 43 2.46 -11.28 -1.81
C ASP A 43 1.92 -9.96 -1.24
N PHE A 44 1.22 -10.06 -0.12
CA PHE A 44 0.62 -8.90 0.53
C PHE A 44 1.66 -7.91 1.08
N MET A 45 2.87 -8.37 1.39
CA MET A 45 3.95 -7.51 1.88
C MET A 45 4.36 -6.51 0.79
N HIS A 46 4.63 -6.97 -0.42
CA HIS A 46 4.94 -6.08 -1.53
C HIS A 46 3.72 -5.29 -1.99
N LEU A 47 2.55 -5.94 -2.07
CA LEU A 47 1.33 -5.28 -2.55
C LEU A 47 0.89 -4.15 -1.62
N LEU A 48 0.75 -4.43 -0.33
CA LEU A 48 0.21 -3.48 0.63
C LEU A 48 1.29 -2.51 1.12
N PHE A 49 2.40 -3.00 1.64
CA PHE A 49 3.33 -2.15 2.38
C PHE A 49 4.38 -1.48 1.50
N GLU A 50 5.00 -2.19 0.58
CA GLU A 50 6.02 -1.60 -0.29
C GLU A 50 5.44 -0.81 -1.48
N ASN A 51 4.20 -1.12 -1.89
CA ASN A 51 3.54 -0.39 -2.97
C ASN A 51 2.44 0.54 -2.46
N MET A 52 1.33 0.02 -1.95
CA MET A 52 0.16 0.84 -1.66
C MET A 52 0.41 1.85 -0.55
N VAL A 53 0.89 1.42 0.61
CA VAL A 53 1.18 2.31 1.76
C VAL A 53 2.25 3.32 1.42
N LYS A 54 3.36 2.87 0.84
CA LYS A 54 4.46 3.77 0.43
C LYS A 54 3.99 4.81 -0.60
N ASN A 55 3.17 4.41 -1.55
CA ASN A 55 2.63 5.32 -2.56
C ASN A 55 1.64 6.33 -1.95
N LEU A 56 0.79 5.92 -1.01
CA LEU A 56 -0.08 6.84 -0.27
C LEU A 56 0.71 7.88 0.52
N VAL A 57 1.76 7.46 1.23
CA VAL A 57 2.62 8.39 1.96
C VAL A 57 3.31 9.36 0.99
N ASN A 58 3.82 8.88 -0.14
CA ASN A 58 4.40 9.75 -1.17
C ASN A 58 3.36 10.74 -1.74
N LEU A 59 2.11 10.31 -1.90
CA LEU A 59 1.01 11.18 -2.32
C LEU A 59 0.77 12.29 -1.31
N TRP A 60 0.66 11.94 -0.02
CA TRP A 60 0.48 12.92 1.06
C TRP A 60 1.69 13.86 1.27
N MET A 61 2.88 13.41 0.86
CA MET A 61 4.09 14.25 0.81
C MET A 61 4.18 15.15 -0.43
N GLY A 62 3.28 14.98 -1.43
CA GLY A 62 3.40 15.65 -2.72
C GLY A 62 4.58 15.16 -3.56
N LYS A 63 5.06 13.92 -3.34
CA LYS A 63 6.22 13.31 -4.03
C LYS A 63 5.82 12.19 -4.99
N PHE A 64 4.54 11.98 -5.23
CA PHE A 64 4.09 10.91 -6.12
C PHE A 64 4.35 11.28 -7.57
N LYS A 65 5.03 10.37 -8.31
CA LYS A 65 5.43 10.62 -9.71
C LYS A 65 4.21 10.80 -10.62
N GLY A 66 4.21 11.85 -11.41
CA GLY A 66 3.21 12.12 -12.45
C GLY A 66 1.95 12.84 -11.98
N LEU A 67 1.85 13.13 -10.69
CA LEU A 67 0.86 14.05 -10.16
C LEU A 67 1.58 15.37 -9.85
N ASP A 68 1.06 16.48 -10.40
CA ASP A 68 1.62 17.80 -10.14
C ASP A 68 1.50 18.12 -8.67
N ALA A 69 2.64 18.12 -8.02
CA ALA A 69 2.74 18.43 -6.63
C ALA A 69 2.35 19.88 -6.39
N SER A 70 1.41 20.15 -5.52
CA SER A 70 1.53 21.29 -4.63
C SER A 70 0.24 22.00 -4.23
N LYS A 71 -0.93 21.68 -4.78
CA LYS A 71 -2.17 22.42 -4.46
C LYS A 71 -3.31 21.56 -3.90
N GLU A 72 -3.09 20.26 -3.82
CA GLU A 72 -4.13 19.32 -3.41
C GLU A 72 -4.30 19.34 -1.89
N ASP A 73 -5.54 19.28 -1.43
CA ASP A 73 -5.89 19.36 -0.01
C ASP A 73 -5.49 18.12 0.83
N TYR A 74 -5.05 17.04 0.16
CA TYR A 74 -4.46 15.87 0.83
C TYR A 74 -2.96 16.01 1.11
N ILE A 75 -2.29 17.02 0.54
CA ILE A 75 -0.85 17.21 0.73
C ILE A 75 -0.61 17.85 2.09
N ILE A 76 0.21 17.17 2.88
CA ILE A 76 0.65 17.65 4.19
C ILE A 76 1.95 18.46 4.00
N PRO A 77 2.01 19.69 4.55
CA PRO A 77 3.21 20.52 4.45
C PRO A 77 4.48 19.85 4.99
N ALA A 78 5.63 20.09 4.33
CA ALA A 78 6.90 19.48 4.71
C ALA A 78 7.31 19.77 6.15
N ALA A 79 6.92 20.92 6.72
CA ALA A 79 7.17 21.25 8.13
C ALA A 79 6.43 20.30 9.07
N ILE A 80 5.19 19.91 8.75
CA ILE A 80 4.40 18.94 9.52
C ILE A 80 5.01 17.54 9.38
N TRP A 81 5.46 17.15 8.18
CA TRP A 81 6.16 15.88 7.98
C TRP A 81 7.44 15.75 8.82
N LYS A 82 8.20 16.84 9.00
CA LYS A 82 9.36 16.83 9.89
C LYS A 82 8.97 16.52 11.34
N VAL A 83 7.84 17.06 11.80
CA VAL A 83 7.31 16.76 13.14
C VAL A 83 6.89 15.29 13.22
N ILE A 84 6.11 14.79 12.25
CA ILE A 84 5.68 13.38 12.21
C ILE A 84 6.89 12.44 12.18
N GLY A 85 7.91 12.77 11.39
CA GLY A 85 9.14 11.99 11.33
C GLY A 85 9.88 11.93 12.66
N GLN A 86 9.98 13.06 13.36
CA GLN A 86 10.60 13.11 14.69
C GLN A 86 9.76 12.35 15.74
N GLU A 87 8.45 12.55 15.74
CA GLU A 87 7.52 11.81 16.63
C GLU A 87 7.60 10.29 16.38
N THR A 88 7.80 9.86 15.12
CA THR A 88 8.03 8.45 14.79
C THR A 88 9.29 7.92 15.49
N VAL A 89 10.41 8.63 15.37
CA VAL A 89 11.68 8.23 16.00
C VAL A 89 11.58 8.25 17.53
N ASP A 90 10.89 9.23 18.08
CA ASP A 90 10.72 9.34 19.53
C ASP A 90 9.84 8.21 20.08
N ALA A 91 8.77 7.83 19.38
CA ALA A 91 7.94 6.69 19.75
C ALA A 91 8.73 5.37 19.80
N MET A 92 9.76 5.22 18.96
CA MET A 92 10.59 4.01 18.96
C MET A 92 11.41 3.79 20.24
N LYS A 93 11.58 4.82 21.06
CA LYS A 93 12.29 4.70 22.34
C LYS A 93 11.50 3.86 23.36
N ASP A 94 10.17 3.89 23.26
CA ASP A 94 9.26 3.21 24.17
C ASP A 94 8.72 1.88 23.60
N ILE A 95 9.01 1.57 22.33
CA ILE A 95 8.56 0.37 21.66
C ILE A 95 9.66 -0.70 21.70
N PRO A 96 9.41 -1.88 22.31
CA PRO A 96 10.39 -2.95 22.35
C PRO A 96 10.79 -3.43 20.95
N ALA A 97 12.10 -3.67 20.73
CA ALA A 97 12.67 -4.09 19.46
C ALA A 97 12.14 -5.46 18.95
N THR A 98 11.44 -6.21 19.81
CA THR A 98 10.76 -7.46 19.43
C THR A 98 9.53 -7.26 18.57
N PHE A 99 8.92 -6.06 18.58
CA PHE A 99 7.76 -5.74 17.74
C PHE A 99 8.12 -5.25 16.35
N VAL A 100 9.17 -4.44 16.26
CA VAL A 100 9.68 -3.89 15.02
C VAL A 100 11.10 -3.39 15.22
N ARG A 101 11.91 -3.42 14.16
CA ARG A 101 13.21 -2.75 14.15
C ARG A 101 13.04 -1.25 14.27
N SER A 102 14.07 -0.55 14.78
CA SER A 102 14.05 0.91 14.88
C SER A 102 13.70 1.53 13.53
N LEU A 103 12.68 2.40 13.53
CA LEU A 103 12.27 3.16 12.35
C LEU A 103 13.10 4.45 12.26
N ALA A 104 13.55 4.75 11.04
CA ALA A 104 14.21 6.01 10.74
C ALA A 104 13.21 7.18 10.66
N ASN A 105 13.72 8.40 10.54
CA ASN A 105 12.89 9.56 10.30
C ASN A 105 12.30 9.51 8.89
N LEU A 106 11.02 9.24 8.80
CA LEU A 106 10.27 9.09 7.54
C LEU A 106 10.35 10.34 6.64
N ALA A 107 10.45 11.52 7.24
CA ALA A 107 10.50 12.78 6.49
C ALA A 107 11.89 13.03 5.84
N GLU A 108 12.95 12.50 6.43
CA GLU A 108 14.32 12.65 5.95
C GLU A 108 14.64 11.61 4.88
N ASP A 109 14.45 10.35 5.20
CA ASP A 109 14.73 9.25 4.26
C ASP A 109 13.83 8.03 4.49
N SER A 110 12.84 7.89 3.63
CA SER A 110 11.93 6.73 3.63
C SER A 110 12.52 5.48 2.97
N THR A 111 13.72 5.56 2.37
CA THR A 111 14.34 4.41 1.67
C THR A 111 14.80 3.33 2.65
N TYR A 112 15.03 3.70 3.91
CA TYR A 112 15.38 2.75 4.98
C TYR A 112 14.16 1.99 5.55
N PHE A 113 12.94 2.34 5.16
CA PHE A 113 11.77 1.60 5.59
C PHE A 113 11.65 0.29 4.80
N THR A 114 11.75 -0.81 5.54
CA THR A 114 11.41 -2.14 5.03
C THR A 114 9.89 -2.32 4.98
N ALA A 115 9.40 -3.36 4.32
CA ALA A 115 7.98 -3.72 4.33
C ALA A 115 7.43 -3.86 5.75
N GLU A 116 8.21 -4.49 6.67
CA GLU A 116 7.88 -4.59 8.10
C GLU A 116 7.75 -3.21 8.76
N GLY A 117 8.70 -2.30 8.48
CA GLY A 117 8.66 -0.93 8.99
C GLY A 117 7.44 -0.15 8.51
N TRP A 118 7.10 -0.27 7.21
CA TRP A 118 5.90 0.31 6.65
C TRP A 118 4.64 -0.27 7.27
N ALA A 119 4.58 -1.59 7.47
CA ALA A 119 3.47 -2.29 8.10
C ALA A 119 3.23 -1.77 9.53
N PHE A 120 4.28 -1.75 10.34
CA PHE A 120 4.20 -1.28 11.72
C PHE A 120 3.78 0.19 11.79
N TRP A 121 4.48 1.05 11.04
CA TRP A 121 4.17 2.47 11.03
C TRP A 121 2.74 2.74 10.61
N PHE A 122 2.28 2.15 9.52
CA PHE A 122 0.94 2.42 8.98
C PHE A 122 -0.19 1.89 9.85
N MET A 123 -0.02 0.70 10.42
CA MET A 123 -1.08 0.09 11.23
C MET A 123 -1.16 0.64 12.66
N PHE A 124 -0.04 1.05 13.24
CA PHE A 124 -0.01 1.36 14.67
C PHE A 124 0.37 2.83 14.96
N LEU A 125 1.32 3.41 14.25
CA LEU A 125 1.76 4.78 14.50
C LEU A 125 0.97 5.81 13.69
N ALA A 126 0.72 5.57 12.42
CA ALA A 126 0.06 6.54 11.55
C ALA A 126 -1.33 6.95 12.05
N PRO A 127 -2.22 6.07 12.55
CA PRO A 127 -3.49 6.48 13.12
C PRO A 127 -3.37 7.45 14.30
N ILE A 128 -2.27 7.41 15.03
CA ILE A 128 -2.00 8.31 16.16
C ILE A 128 -1.34 9.59 15.67
N LEU A 129 -0.25 9.47 14.92
CA LEU A 129 0.60 10.60 14.52
C LEU A 129 -0.04 11.48 13.45
N MET A 130 -0.93 10.93 12.62
CA MET A 130 -1.59 11.67 11.53
C MET A 130 -2.89 12.37 11.95
N GLN A 131 -3.36 12.16 13.17
CA GLN A 131 -4.57 12.77 13.68
C GLN A 131 -4.44 14.30 13.65
N GLY A 132 -5.39 14.99 12.99
CA GLY A 132 -5.40 16.43 12.87
C GLY A 132 -4.29 17.04 12.00
N ARG A 133 -3.56 16.22 11.23
CA ARG A 133 -2.46 16.70 10.36
C ARG A 133 -2.91 17.01 8.93
N PHE A 134 -4.02 16.45 8.49
CA PHE A 134 -4.61 16.78 7.19
C PHE A 134 -5.45 18.07 7.26
N SER A 135 -5.53 18.79 6.16
CA SER A 135 -6.39 19.96 6.02
C SER A 135 -7.88 19.58 6.06
N ASN A 136 -8.20 18.36 5.66
CA ASN A 136 -9.56 17.81 5.67
C ASN A 136 -9.56 16.43 6.32
N ASP A 137 -10.43 16.25 7.32
CA ASP A 137 -10.53 15.01 8.12
C ASP A 137 -10.93 13.77 7.29
N LYS A 138 -11.47 13.94 6.09
CA LYS A 138 -11.79 12.83 5.19
C LYS A 138 -10.56 11.95 4.89
N TYR A 139 -9.36 12.55 4.74
CA TYR A 139 -8.12 11.83 4.46
C TYR A 139 -7.62 11.03 5.66
N TYR A 140 -7.77 11.59 6.85
CA TYR A 140 -7.48 10.88 8.08
C TYR A 140 -8.41 9.68 8.27
N LYS A 141 -9.71 9.84 8.06
CA LYS A 141 -10.68 8.73 8.11
C LYS A 141 -10.34 7.65 7.10
N HIS A 142 -9.99 8.04 5.87
CA HIS A 142 -9.58 7.13 4.82
C HIS A 142 -8.33 6.30 5.20
N LEU A 143 -7.34 6.94 5.85
CA LEU A 143 -6.16 6.26 6.41
C LEU A 143 -6.57 5.24 7.47
N CYS A 144 -7.38 5.63 8.46
CA CYS A 144 -7.80 4.75 9.55
C CYS A 144 -8.57 3.54 9.03
N GLU A 145 -9.49 3.72 8.10
CA GLU A 145 -10.24 2.64 7.49
C GLU A 145 -9.35 1.65 6.73
N LEU A 146 -8.36 2.15 5.96
CA LEU A 146 -7.38 1.27 5.32
C LEU A 146 -6.55 0.51 6.36
N SER A 147 -6.12 1.18 7.42
CA SER A 147 -5.39 0.52 8.52
C SER A 147 -6.21 -0.63 9.13
N ASP A 148 -7.51 -0.44 9.35
CA ASP A 148 -8.38 -1.47 9.91
C ASP A 148 -8.67 -2.62 8.92
N ILE A 149 -8.82 -2.32 7.63
CA ILE A 149 -8.90 -3.32 6.56
C ILE A 149 -7.64 -4.20 6.57
N ILE A 150 -6.45 -3.57 6.57
CA ILE A 150 -5.17 -4.29 6.57
C ILE A 150 -5.03 -5.16 7.83
N LYS A 151 -5.32 -4.61 9.01
CA LYS A 151 -5.30 -5.39 10.27
C LYS A 151 -6.22 -6.61 10.23
N THR A 152 -7.36 -6.48 9.56
CA THR A 152 -8.28 -7.60 9.37
C THR A 152 -7.70 -8.64 8.42
N CYS A 153 -7.12 -8.20 7.27
CA CYS A 153 -6.51 -9.09 6.30
C CYS A 153 -5.35 -9.95 6.84
N ILE A 154 -4.62 -9.45 7.83
CA ILE A 154 -3.46 -10.16 8.41
C ILE A 154 -3.79 -11.03 9.63
N LYS A 155 -5.06 -11.16 10.00
CA LYS A 155 -5.47 -12.11 11.06
C LYS A 155 -5.13 -13.54 10.66
N PHE A 156 -4.72 -14.36 11.61
CA PHE A 156 -4.43 -15.78 11.38
C PHE A 156 -5.65 -16.59 10.94
N SER A 157 -6.84 -16.17 11.35
CA SER A 157 -8.11 -16.81 10.98
C SER A 157 -9.20 -15.75 10.86
N LEU A 158 -10.08 -15.96 9.89
CA LEU A 158 -11.28 -15.17 9.66
C LEU A 158 -12.48 -16.10 9.57
N SER A 159 -13.59 -15.71 10.18
CA SER A 159 -14.88 -16.35 9.94
C SER A 159 -15.44 -15.95 8.56
N HIS A 160 -16.35 -16.74 8.01
CA HIS A 160 -17.01 -16.40 6.74
C HIS A 160 -17.70 -15.03 6.80
N THR A 161 -18.35 -14.71 7.91
CA THR A 161 -18.99 -13.41 8.12
C THR A 161 -18.00 -12.24 8.14
N GLU A 162 -16.78 -12.44 8.69
CA GLU A 162 -15.72 -11.42 8.63
C GLU A 162 -15.18 -11.25 7.20
N ILE A 163 -15.09 -12.34 6.42
CA ILE A 163 -14.67 -12.27 5.01
C ILE A 163 -15.69 -11.50 4.19
N ASP A 164 -16.99 -11.80 4.32
CA ASP A 164 -18.06 -11.10 3.62
C ASP A 164 -18.09 -9.60 3.98
N ALA A 165 -17.93 -9.28 5.27
CA ALA A 165 -17.85 -7.89 5.71
C ALA A 165 -16.60 -7.19 5.17
N LEU A 166 -15.46 -7.86 5.13
CA LEU A 166 -14.21 -7.33 4.60
C LEU A 166 -14.32 -7.01 3.11
N GLU A 167 -14.94 -7.88 2.32
CA GLU A 167 -15.17 -7.64 0.89
C GLU A 167 -16.00 -6.36 0.67
N ILE A 168 -17.07 -6.19 1.44
CA ILE A 168 -17.90 -4.98 1.39
C ILE A 168 -17.08 -3.74 1.78
N HIS A 169 -16.28 -3.83 2.83
CA HIS A 169 -15.47 -2.70 3.31
C HIS A 169 -14.39 -2.31 2.28
N ILE A 170 -13.71 -3.28 1.66
CA ILE A 170 -12.73 -3.02 0.60
C ILE A 170 -13.41 -2.35 -0.60
N ALA A 171 -14.54 -2.90 -1.06
CA ALA A 171 -15.27 -2.33 -2.18
C ALA A 171 -15.73 -0.89 -1.90
N ALA A 172 -16.26 -0.63 -0.71
CA ALA A 172 -16.68 0.71 -0.29
C ALA A 172 -15.48 1.67 -0.18
N TRP A 173 -14.35 1.22 0.34
CA TRP A 173 -13.12 2.01 0.45
C TRP A 173 -12.60 2.40 -0.95
N VAL A 174 -12.57 1.47 -1.89
CA VAL A 174 -12.11 1.71 -3.27
C VAL A 174 -13.09 2.57 -4.06
N GLN A 175 -14.38 2.20 -4.09
CA GLN A 175 -15.37 2.86 -4.94
C GLN A 175 -15.83 4.22 -4.41
N GLY A 176 -16.13 4.29 -3.12
CA GLY A 176 -16.72 5.48 -2.53
C GLY A 176 -15.69 6.51 -2.07
N LYS A 177 -14.54 6.08 -1.64
CA LYS A 177 -13.57 6.92 -0.96
C LYS A 177 -12.34 7.26 -1.80
N VAL A 178 -11.80 6.33 -2.57
CA VAL A 178 -10.66 6.64 -3.44
C VAL A 178 -11.08 7.67 -4.49
N GLN A 179 -12.20 7.48 -5.17
CA GLN A 179 -12.67 8.41 -6.19
C GLN A 179 -13.05 9.78 -5.63
N ASN A 180 -13.65 9.83 -4.44
CA ASN A 180 -14.03 11.10 -3.80
C ASN A 180 -12.87 11.75 -3.05
N THR A 181 -11.86 10.97 -2.66
CA THR A 181 -10.72 11.44 -1.89
C THR A 181 -9.57 11.86 -2.80
N PHE A 182 -9.35 11.13 -3.88
CA PHE A 182 -8.27 11.37 -4.85
C PHE A 182 -8.83 11.32 -6.29
N PRO A 183 -9.58 12.35 -6.72
CA PRO A 183 -10.27 12.36 -8.03
C PRO A 183 -9.30 12.29 -9.23
N GLU A 184 -8.02 12.61 -9.04
CA GLU A 184 -6.99 12.54 -10.07
C GLU A 184 -6.49 11.12 -10.32
N ILE A 185 -6.65 10.21 -9.36
CA ILE A 185 -6.25 8.81 -9.50
C ILE A 185 -7.37 8.09 -10.25
N LYS A 186 -7.26 8.06 -11.57
CA LYS A 186 -8.12 7.23 -12.41
C LYS A 186 -7.65 5.78 -12.37
N PRO A 187 -8.58 4.80 -12.33
CA PRO A 187 -8.24 3.39 -12.33
C PRO A 187 -7.51 2.97 -13.62
#